data_1a44525908ffdc57c54a63b880686b24
#
_entry.id   1a44525908ffdc57c54a63b880686b24
#
_cell.length_a   1.000
_cell.length_b   1.000
_cell.length_c   1.000
_cell.angle_alpha   90.00
_cell.angle_beta   90.00
_cell.angle_gamma   90.00
#
_symmetry.space_group_name_H-M   'P 1'
#
loop_
_entity.id
_entity.type
_entity.pdbx_description
1 polymer ?
#
loop_
_entity_poly.entity_id
_entity_poly.type
_entity_poly.pdbx_seq_one_letter_code
_entity_poly.pdbx_strand_id
1 'polypeptide(L)'
;MIRELQLKDKNQWEKLYKGYADFYKVKMNNKILQTVWGWLHDKNHEVQGIVYEIDNNIVALAHYRRMPSPLRGQDVGFLDDLYVDPKNRGQKIGEKLINKIKEISKSKGWNFVRWITRDDNVRAKSL
;
A
#
# COMPACT_ATOMS: atom_id res chain seq x y z
N MET A 1 0.20 0.07 14.91
CA MET A 1 -1.26 0.20 14.70
C MET A 1 -1.58 0.60 13.26
N ILE A 2 -2.49 -0.13 12.64
CA ILE A 2 -2.90 0.16 11.27
C ILE A 2 -4.02 1.19 11.26
N ARG A 3 -3.92 2.19 10.39
CA ARG A 3 -4.96 3.20 10.23
C ARG A 3 -4.94 3.81 8.82
N GLU A 4 -5.97 4.58 8.51
CA GLU A 4 -6.02 5.35 7.28
C GLU A 4 -5.04 6.52 7.33
N LEU A 5 -4.62 7.00 6.17
CA LEU A 5 -3.78 8.19 6.05
C LEU A 5 -4.54 9.43 6.52
N GLN A 6 -3.82 10.31 7.21
CA GLN A 6 -4.30 11.61 7.66
C GLN A 6 -3.46 12.70 7.01
N LEU A 7 -4.02 13.91 6.93
CA LEU A 7 -3.31 15.03 6.30
C LEU A 7 -1.96 15.32 6.95
N LYS A 8 -1.85 15.10 8.26
CA LYS A 8 -0.59 15.30 9.00
C LYS A 8 0.52 14.34 8.59
N ASP A 9 0.21 13.26 7.89
CA ASP A 9 1.18 12.23 7.51
C ASP A 9 1.97 12.57 6.25
N LYS A 10 1.66 13.67 5.57
CA LYS A 10 2.18 13.96 4.24
C LYS A 10 3.69 13.82 4.14
N ASN A 11 4.43 14.47 5.04
CA ASN A 11 5.90 14.45 4.96
C ASN A 11 6.48 13.06 5.17
N GLN A 12 5.95 12.32 6.13
CA GLN A 12 6.40 10.96 6.42
C GLN A 12 6.02 10.01 5.29
N TRP A 13 4.82 10.16 4.75
CA TRP A 13 4.36 9.35 3.62
C TRP A 13 5.23 9.57 2.39
N GLU A 14 5.56 10.84 2.08
CA GLU A 14 6.43 11.15 0.95
C GLU A 14 7.79 10.48 1.09
N LYS A 15 8.35 10.52 2.30
CA LYS A 15 9.64 9.89 2.57
C LYS A 15 9.58 8.38 2.36
N LEU A 16 8.53 7.73 2.86
CA LEU A 16 8.35 6.30 2.68
C LEU A 16 8.15 5.94 1.20
N TYR A 17 7.35 6.71 0.49
CA TYR A 17 7.07 6.41 -0.91
C TYR A 17 8.29 6.65 -1.81
N LYS A 18 9.11 7.64 -1.48
CA LYS A 18 10.42 7.81 -2.12
C LYS A 18 11.31 6.60 -1.89
N GLY A 19 11.32 6.06 -0.67
CA GLY A 19 12.07 4.85 -0.34
C GLY A 19 11.61 3.64 -1.14
N TYR A 20 10.30 3.49 -1.31
CA TYR A 20 9.72 2.47 -2.16
C TYR A 20 10.20 2.60 -3.61
N ALA A 21 10.15 3.81 -4.16
CA ALA A 21 10.58 4.06 -5.53
C ALA A 21 12.06 3.75 -5.71
N ASP A 22 12.90 4.14 -4.76
CA ASP A 22 14.34 3.85 -4.80
C ASP A 22 14.60 2.34 -4.80
N PHE A 23 13.87 1.60 -3.98
CA PHE A 23 14.01 0.15 -3.90
C PHE A 23 13.70 -0.51 -5.24
N TYR A 24 12.69 -0.04 -5.94
CA TYR A 24 12.29 -0.57 -7.24
C TYR A 24 12.95 0.14 -8.42
N LYS A 25 13.87 1.08 -8.15
CA LYS A 25 14.60 1.84 -9.18
C LYS A 25 13.66 2.60 -10.11
N VAL A 26 12.61 3.15 -9.56
CA VAL A 26 11.63 3.99 -10.25
C VAL A 26 11.93 5.45 -9.93
N LYS A 27 11.97 6.30 -10.95
CA LYS A 27 12.15 7.73 -10.73
C LYS A 27 10.90 8.32 -10.09
N MET A 28 11.06 8.91 -8.91
CA MET A 28 10.00 9.60 -8.21
C MET A 28 10.21 11.11 -8.35
N ASN A 29 9.13 11.84 -8.53
CA ASN A 29 9.20 13.30 -8.58
C ASN A 29 8.02 13.89 -7.81
N ASN A 30 8.08 15.20 -7.61
CA ASN A 30 7.09 15.90 -6.82
C ASN A 30 5.70 15.86 -7.44
N LYS A 31 5.62 15.88 -8.77
CA LYS A 31 4.34 15.80 -9.46
C LYS A 31 3.63 14.48 -9.16
N ILE A 32 4.35 13.37 -9.20
CA ILE A 32 3.80 12.05 -8.87
C ILE A 32 3.33 12.04 -7.42
N LEU A 33 4.17 12.52 -6.51
CA LEU A 33 3.83 12.54 -5.09
C LEU A 33 2.54 13.33 -4.82
N GLN A 34 2.41 14.52 -5.39
CA GLN A 34 1.22 15.34 -5.18
C GLN A 34 -0.02 14.71 -5.81
N THR A 35 0.12 14.10 -6.98
CA THR A 35 -0.99 13.44 -7.65
C THR A 35 -1.52 12.27 -6.82
N VAL A 36 -0.63 11.39 -6.39
CA VAL A 36 -1.02 10.21 -5.59
C VAL A 36 -1.57 10.62 -4.23
N TRP A 37 -0.96 11.61 -3.59
CA TRP A 37 -1.46 12.15 -2.33
C TRP A 37 -2.91 12.62 -2.46
N GLY A 38 -3.22 13.32 -3.56
CA GLY A 38 -4.59 13.74 -3.85
C GLY A 38 -5.56 12.57 -4.00
N TRP A 39 -5.12 11.52 -4.70
CA TRP A 39 -5.95 10.31 -4.84
C TRP A 39 -6.26 9.68 -3.49
N LEU A 40 -5.27 9.59 -2.61
CA LEU A 40 -5.42 8.92 -1.31
C LEU A 40 -6.39 9.65 -0.37
N HIS A 41 -6.65 10.93 -0.63
CA HIS A 41 -7.59 11.72 0.17
C HIS A 41 -8.92 11.96 -0.54
N ASP A 42 -9.11 11.38 -1.72
CA ASP A 42 -10.38 11.42 -2.46
C ASP A 42 -11.12 10.10 -2.23
N LYS A 43 -12.21 10.17 -1.47
CA LYS A 43 -13.00 8.98 -1.12
C LYS A 43 -13.59 8.28 -2.34
N ASN A 44 -13.72 8.98 -3.45
CA ASN A 44 -14.28 8.43 -4.68
C ASN A 44 -13.22 7.89 -5.63
N HIS A 45 -11.95 8.02 -5.27
CA HIS A 45 -10.88 7.51 -6.11
C HIS A 45 -10.67 6.01 -5.89
N GLU A 46 -10.26 5.32 -6.96
CA GLU A 46 -10.00 3.87 -6.89
C GLU A 46 -8.87 3.53 -5.92
N VAL A 47 -7.81 4.33 -5.90
CA VAL A 47 -6.63 4.05 -5.07
C VAL A 47 -6.87 4.51 -3.65
N GLN A 48 -6.68 3.59 -2.72
CA GLN A 48 -6.81 3.84 -1.29
C GLN A 48 -5.51 3.46 -0.59
N GLY A 49 -5.31 3.99 0.61
CA GLY A 49 -4.08 3.72 1.34
C GLY A 49 -4.31 3.50 2.83
N ILE A 50 -3.45 2.66 3.40
CA ILE A 50 -3.36 2.47 4.85
C ILE A 50 -1.90 2.56 5.25
N VAL A 51 -1.67 2.85 6.51
CA VAL A 51 -0.33 2.98 7.08
C VAL A 51 -0.24 2.21 8.39
N TYR A 52 1.00 1.92 8.80
CA TYR A 52 1.28 1.36 10.11
C TYR A 52 2.01 2.40 10.95
N GLU A 53 1.45 2.70 12.12
CA GLU A 53 1.98 3.73 13.02
C GLU A 53 2.62 3.09 14.25
N ILE A 54 3.81 3.57 14.61
CA ILE A 54 4.50 3.25 15.85
C ILE A 54 4.98 4.57 16.47
N ASP A 55 4.61 4.82 17.73
CA ASP A 55 5.04 6.02 18.46
C ASP A 55 4.81 7.33 17.69
N ASN A 56 3.62 7.48 17.15
CA ASN A 56 3.21 8.67 16.38
C ASN A 56 3.92 8.87 15.04
N ASN A 57 4.68 7.87 14.59
CA ASN A 57 5.34 7.91 13.29
C ASN A 57 4.79 6.81 12.40
N ILE A 58 4.57 7.11 11.12
CA ILE A 58 4.24 6.05 10.19
C ILE A 58 5.52 5.39 9.70
N VAL A 59 5.54 4.06 9.79
CA VAL A 59 6.74 3.27 9.45
C VAL A 59 6.51 2.36 8.25
N ALA A 60 5.30 2.32 7.73
CA ALA A 60 4.98 1.50 6.56
C ALA A 60 3.73 2.06 5.88
N LEU A 61 3.63 1.78 4.59
CA LEU A 61 2.45 2.15 3.79
C LEU A 61 2.04 1.00 2.88
N ALA A 62 0.77 1.01 2.51
CA ALA A 62 0.25 0.14 1.46
C ALA A 62 -0.79 0.92 0.66
N HIS A 63 -0.72 0.81 -0.65
CA HIS A 63 -1.71 1.36 -1.57
C HIS A 63 -2.42 0.21 -2.24
N TYR A 64 -3.76 0.27 -2.28
CA TYR A 64 -4.56 -0.81 -2.85
C TYR A 64 -5.76 -0.21 -3.59
N ARG A 65 -6.39 -1.04 -4.41
CA ARG A 65 -7.57 -0.62 -5.17
C ARG A 65 -8.44 -1.82 -5.52
N ARG A 66 -9.67 -1.52 -5.91
CA ARG A 66 -10.54 -2.52 -6.54
C ARG A 66 -10.02 -2.78 -7.95
N MET A 67 -10.01 -4.02 -8.36
CA MET A 67 -9.64 -4.40 -9.72
C MET A 67 -10.67 -5.37 -10.29
N PRO A 68 -11.36 -5.00 -11.37
CA PRO A 68 -12.23 -5.96 -12.07
C PRO A 68 -11.39 -7.08 -12.67
N SER A 69 -11.82 -8.31 -12.45
CA SER A 69 -11.19 -9.48 -13.05
C SER A 69 -12.11 -10.04 -14.13
N PRO A 70 -11.82 -9.79 -15.42
CA PRO A 70 -12.71 -10.25 -16.49
C PRO A 70 -12.87 -11.77 -16.53
N LEU A 71 -11.77 -12.49 -16.34
CA LEU A 71 -11.77 -13.94 -16.41
C LEU A 71 -12.69 -14.57 -15.35
N ARG A 72 -12.82 -13.90 -14.20
CA ARG A 72 -13.67 -14.39 -13.11
C ARG A 72 -15.03 -13.71 -13.06
N GLY A 73 -15.19 -12.62 -13.80
CA GLY A 73 -16.42 -11.83 -13.78
C GLY A 73 -16.72 -11.22 -12.42
N GLN A 74 -15.69 -10.83 -11.68
CA GLN A 74 -15.85 -10.26 -10.34
C GLN A 74 -14.71 -9.32 -9.98
N ASP A 75 -14.96 -8.49 -8.96
CA ASP A 75 -13.93 -7.58 -8.46
C ASP A 75 -13.02 -8.28 -7.45
N VAL A 76 -11.76 -7.92 -7.48
CA VAL A 76 -10.77 -8.38 -6.52
C VAL A 76 -10.04 -7.16 -5.96
N GLY A 77 -9.40 -7.32 -4.81
CA GLY A 77 -8.48 -6.30 -4.30
C GLY A 77 -7.14 -6.43 -4.98
N PHE A 78 -6.51 -5.30 -5.28
CA PHE A 78 -5.18 -5.29 -5.87
C PHE A 78 -4.25 -4.42 -5.02
N LEU A 79 -3.15 -5.02 -4.58
CA LEU A 79 -2.11 -4.32 -3.83
C LEU A 79 -1.09 -3.76 -4.82
N ASP A 80 -1.07 -2.43 -4.93
CA ASP A 80 -0.16 -1.74 -5.85
C ASP A 80 1.22 -1.55 -5.23
N ASP A 81 1.27 -1.07 -3.99
CA ASP A 81 2.50 -0.70 -3.33
C ASP A 81 2.49 -1.18 -1.89
N LEU A 82 3.60 -1.73 -1.42
CA LEU A 82 3.80 -2.11 -0.03
C LEU A 82 5.24 -1.81 0.35
N TYR A 83 5.42 -1.00 1.38
CA TYR A 83 6.76 -0.63 1.81
C TYR A 83 6.83 -0.48 3.33
N VAL A 84 7.84 -1.10 3.92
CA VAL A 84 8.15 -0.98 5.34
C VAL A 84 9.51 -0.31 5.46
N ASP A 85 9.61 0.72 6.31
CA ASP A 85 10.89 1.37 6.60
C ASP A 85 11.91 0.29 6.96
N PRO A 86 13.11 0.29 6.33
CA PRO A 86 14.13 -0.72 6.63
C PRO A 86 14.43 -0.92 8.11
N LYS A 87 14.31 0.14 8.91
CA LYS A 87 14.55 0.06 10.36
C LYS A 87 13.50 -0.77 11.09
N ASN A 88 12.35 -0.98 10.50
CA ASN A 88 11.21 -1.67 11.11
C ASN A 88 10.91 -3.00 10.46
N ARG A 89 11.77 -3.49 9.58
CA ARG A 89 11.58 -4.80 8.96
C ARG A 89 11.84 -5.91 9.96
N GLY A 90 11.25 -7.08 9.69
CA GLY A 90 11.39 -8.23 10.58
C GLY A 90 10.37 -8.28 11.70
N GLN A 91 9.41 -7.34 11.74
CA GLN A 91 8.35 -7.29 12.74
C GLN A 91 6.99 -7.71 12.18
N LYS A 92 6.98 -8.31 10.99
CA LYS A 92 5.76 -8.78 10.31
C LYS A 92 4.77 -7.66 9.99
N ILE A 93 5.25 -6.41 9.87
CA ILE A 93 4.39 -5.27 9.58
C ILE A 93 3.76 -5.39 8.19
N GLY A 94 4.55 -5.80 7.18
CA GLY A 94 4.03 -6.01 5.84
C GLY A 94 2.92 -7.06 5.81
N GLU A 95 3.12 -8.17 6.52
CA GLU A 95 2.11 -9.21 6.63
C GLU A 95 0.83 -8.70 7.27
N LYS A 96 0.96 -7.88 8.32
CA LYS A 96 -0.20 -7.27 8.99
C LYS A 96 -0.96 -6.35 8.06
N LEU A 97 -0.27 -5.56 7.25
CA LEU A 97 -0.91 -4.68 6.27
C LEU A 97 -1.64 -5.49 5.20
N ILE A 98 -1.03 -6.55 4.68
CA ILE A 98 -1.67 -7.42 3.70
C ILE A 98 -2.94 -8.06 4.29
N ASN A 99 -2.85 -8.55 5.51
CA ASN A 99 -4.01 -9.16 6.17
C ASN A 99 -5.14 -8.15 6.36
N LYS A 100 -4.81 -6.90 6.67
CA LYS A 100 -5.82 -5.85 6.79
C LYS A 100 -6.48 -5.57 5.44
N ILE A 101 -5.71 -5.53 4.36
CA ILE A 101 -6.25 -5.34 3.02
C ILE A 101 -7.16 -6.50 2.63
N LYS A 102 -6.83 -7.74 3.03
CA LYS A 102 -7.69 -8.90 2.81
C LYS A 102 -9.02 -8.74 3.54
N GLU A 103 -9.01 -8.27 4.79
CA GLU A 103 -10.23 -7.99 5.53
C GLU A 103 -11.09 -6.93 4.86
N ILE A 104 -10.46 -5.82 4.44
CA ILE A 104 -11.14 -4.73 3.74
C ILE A 104 -11.77 -5.25 2.45
N SER A 105 -11.01 -6.00 1.68
CA SER A 105 -11.48 -6.57 0.41
C SER A 105 -12.69 -7.47 0.62
N LYS A 106 -12.62 -8.34 1.61
CA LYS A 106 -13.71 -9.23 1.95
C LYS A 106 -14.97 -8.45 2.33
N SER A 107 -14.82 -7.39 3.11
CA SER A 107 -15.94 -6.56 3.54
C SER A 107 -16.61 -5.84 2.38
N LYS A 108 -15.88 -5.60 1.30
CA LYS A 108 -16.39 -4.94 0.09
C LYS A 108 -16.88 -5.93 -0.98
N GLY A 109 -16.81 -7.21 -0.70
CA GLY A 109 -17.21 -8.23 -1.66
C GLY A 109 -16.16 -8.55 -2.71
N TRP A 110 -14.92 -8.14 -2.50
CA TRP A 110 -13.79 -8.51 -3.35
C TRP A 110 -13.23 -9.83 -2.83
N ASN A 111 -13.26 -10.86 -3.65
CA ASN A 111 -13.03 -12.22 -3.14
C ASN A 111 -11.62 -12.55 -2.69
N PHE A 112 -10.60 -11.84 -3.21
CA PHE A 112 -9.22 -12.06 -2.80
C PHE A 112 -8.39 -10.85 -3.17
N VAL A 113 -7.11 -10.86 -2.74
CA VAL A 113 -6.15 -9.79 -3.02
C VAL A 113 -5.05 -10.34 -3.91
N ARG A 114 -4.74 -9.61 -4.97
CA ARG A 114 -3.64 -9.93 -5.88
C ARG A 114 -2.58 -8.85 -5.80
N TRP A 115 -1.35 -9.20 -6.09
CA TRP A 115 -0.27 -8.25 -6.28
C TRP A 115 0.77 -8.83 -7.22
N ILE A 116 1.56 -7.94 -7.83
CA ILE A 116 2.66 -8.32 -8.71
C ILE A 116 3.95 -8.13 -7.94
N THR A 117 4.83 -9.14 -7.96
CA THR A 117 6.16 -9.04 -7.38
C THR A 117 7.20 -9.28 -8.46
N ARG A 118 8.37 -8.66 -8.27
CA ARG A 118 9.52 -8.96 -9.11
C ARG A 118 10.09 -10.32 -8.71
N ASP A 119 10.76 -10.97 -9.65
CA ASP A 119 11.38 -12.27 -9.39
C ASP A 119 12.43 -12.18 -8.28
N ASP A 120 13.08 -11.03 -8.15
CA ASP A 120 14.08 -10.81 -7.10
C ASP A 120 13.45 -10.42 -5.75
N ASN A 121 12.14 -10.30 -5.68
CA ASN A 121 11.44 -9.94 -4.45
C ASN A 121 10.74 -11.15 -3.84
N VAL A 122 11.53 -12.13 -3.48
CA VAL A 122 11.01 -13.39 -2.94
C VAL A 122 10.23 -13.20 -1.65
N ARG A 123 10.64 -12.24 -0.81
CA ARG A 123 9.95 -11.95 0.44
C ARG A 123 8.49 -11.56 0.24
N ALA A 124 8.24 -10.73 -0.76
CA ALA A 124 6.87 -10.31 -1.04
C ALA A 124 6.00 -11.49 -1.46
N LYS A 125 6.58 -12.46 -2.16
CA LYS A 125 5.85 -13.66 -2.58
C LYS A 125 5.48 -14.56 -1.40
N SER A 126 6.28 -14.56 -0.36
CA SER A 126 6.06 -15.43 0.80
C SER A 126 5.12 -14.81 1.85
N LEU A 127 4.78 -13.56 1.68
CA LEU A 127 3.81 -12.89 2.54
C LEU A 127 2.38 -13.26 2.11
#